data_1922fa262ab639bcc4318d7dd9f498c9
#
_entry.id   1922fa262ab639bcc4318d7dd9f498c9
#
_cell.length_a   1.000
_cell.length_b   1.000
_cell.length_c   1.000
_cell.angle_alpha   90.00
_cell.angle_beta   90.00
_cell.angle_gamma   90.00
#
_symmetry.space_group_name_H-M   'P 1'
#
loop_
_entity.id
_entity.type
_entity.pdbx_description
1 polymer ?
#
loop_
_entity_poly.entity_id
_entity_poly.type
_entity_poly.pdbx_seq_one_letter_code
_entity_poly.pdbx_strand_id
1 'polypeptide(L)'
;MQEKTKADYRKLAEHFYRSRLPGQPPSPKRICDALAACAHEYRPDYWVRLRGALAYDQERRGYHEAAERLRHLKNPVREKGLPIKPKQPRVKTISDGDEEKLIQGLLKADDAPVLAAYYIAKLTGVRPAEMWNLRIQGDRLVVTGAKKSHGGQRGADREIVIDPAIMSMMPTYLRAL
;
A
#
# COMPACT_ATOMS: atom_id res chain seq x y z
N MET A 1 -9.81 12.24 -6.76
CA MET A 1 -9.37 11.04 -6.00
C MET A 1 -9.72 9.80 -6.80
N GLN A 2 -8.79 8.82 -6.93
CA GLN A 2 -9.00 7.58 -7.69
C GLN A 2 -10.09 6.69 -7.04
N GLU A 3 -10.84 5.95 -7.85
CA GLU A 3 -11.95 5.09 -7.36
C GLU A 3 -11.50 4.04 -6.34
N LYS A 4 -10.32 3.45 -6.54
CA LYS A 4 -9.73 2.53 -5.56
C LYS A 4 -9.53 3.18 -4.19
N THR A 5 -9.03 4.42 -4.15
CA THR A 5 -8.86 5.17 -2.89
C THR A 5 -10.20 5.47 -2.23
N LYS A 6 -11.21 5.81 -3.00
CA LYS A 6 -12.58 6.05 -2.49
C LYS A 6 -13.17 4.77 -1.86
N ALA A 7 -12.97 3.63 -2.52
CA ALA A 7 -13.41 2.32 -2.01
C ALA A 7 -12.69 1.96 -0.70
N ASP A 8 -11.37 2.16 -0.63
CA ASP A 8 -10.58 1.92 0.58
C ASP A 8 -11.02 2.83 1.74
N TYR A 9 -11.30 4.10 1.45
CA TYR A 9 -11.79 5.05 2.46
C TYR A 9 -13.16 4.67 3.00
N ARG A 10 -14.08 4.21 2.15
CA ARG A 10 -15.38 3.71 2.60
C ARG A 10 -15.24 2.52 3.55
N LYS A 11 -14.47 1.51 3.16
CA LYS A 11 -14.20 0.34 4.01
C LYS A 11 -13.58 0.71 5.35
N LEU A 12 -12.65 1.66 5.35
CA LEU A 12 -11.97 2.11 6.56
C LEU A 12 -12.94 2.86 7.49
N ALA A 13 -13.80 3.72 6.97
CA ALA A 13 -14.82 4.43 7.73
C ALA A 13 -15.88 3.46 8.31
N GLU A 14 -16.37 2.53 7.52
CA GLU A 14 -17.33 1.49 7.97
C GLU A 14 -16.75 0.61 9.08
N HIS A 15 -15.48 0.19 8.93
CA HIS A 15 -14.80 -0.55 9.98
C HIS A 15 -14.68 0.26 11.28
N PHE A 16 -14.34 1.55 11.17
CA PHE A 16 -14.26 2.43 12.33
C PHE A 16 -15.62 2.56 13.04
N TYR A 17 -16.70 2.82 12.32
CA TYR A 17 -18.03 2.94 12.91
C TYR A 17 -18.44 1.65 13.62
N ARG A 18 -18.25 0.51 13.00
CA ARG A 18 -18.58 -0.80 13.56
C ARG A 18 -17.80 -1.11 14.84
N SER A 19 -16.50 -0.77 14.86
CA SER A 19 -15.61 -1.12 15.98
C SER A 19 -15.60 -0.10 17.11
N ARG A 20 -15.89 1.19 16.82
CA ARG A 20 -15.74 2.28 17.78
C ARG A 20 -17.06 2.94 18.19
N LEU A 21 -18.10 2.77 17.42
CA LEU A 21 -19.43 3.35 17.65
C LEU A 21 -20.54 2.31 17.46
N PRO A 22 -20.44 1.11 18.06
CA PRO A 22 -21.42 0.06 17.86
C PRO A 22 -22.79 0.50 18.40
N GLY A 23 -23.85 0.24 17.58
CA GLY A 23 -25.25 0.48 17.99
C GLY A 23 -25.63 1.95 18.14
N GLN A 24 -24.79 2.90 17.78
CA GLN A 24 -25.06 4.33 17.92
C GLN A 24 -25.00 5.05 16.58
N PRO A 25 -25.90 6.00 16.32
CA PRO A 25 -25.81 6.83 15.13
C PRO A 25 -24.52 7.69 15.20
N PRO A 26 -23.73 7.73 14.12
CA PRO A 26 -22.46 8.46 14.10
C PRO A 26 -22.71 9.96 14.02
N SER A 27 -22.82 10.64 15.18
CA SER A 27 -22.84 12.10 15.22
C SER A 27 -21.44 12.68 15.03
N PRO A 28 -21.29 13.91 14.49
CA PRO A 28 -19.99 14.55 14.29
C PRO A 28 -19.12 14.59 15.54
N LYS A 29 -19.70 14.94 16.68
CA LYS A 29 -18.99 14.98 17.95
C LYS A 29 -18.48 13.60 18.35
N ARG A 30 -19.34 12.56 18.31
CA ARG A 30 -18.96 11.20 18.70
C ARG A 30 -17.86 10.63 17.80
N ILE A 31 -17.89 10.92 16.50
CA ILE A 31 -16.84 10.50 15.59
C ILE A 31 -15.50 11.15 15.97
N CYS A 32 -15.49 12.46 16.22
CA CYS A 32 -14.29 13.18 16.64
C CYS A 32 -13.76 12.67 17.99
N ASP A 33 -14.63 12.49 18.98
CA ASP A 33 -14.26 12.01 20.31
C ASP A 33 -13.69 10.59 20.24
N ALA A 34 -14.33 9.68 19.51
CA ALA A 34 -13.83 8.31 19.32
C ALA A 34 -12.49 8.27 18.56
N LEU A 35 -12.34 9.13 17.54
CA LEU A 35 -11.09 9.22 16.78
C LEU A 35 -9.95 9.80 17.64
N ALA A 36 -10.25 10.77 18.50
CA ALA A 36 -9.27 11.31 19.45
C ALA A 36 -8.89 10.29 20.52
N ALA A 37 -9.85 9.57 21.07
CA ALA A 37 -9.63 8.57 22.11
C ALA A 37 -8.71 7.42 21.66
N CYS A 38 -8.85 6.96 20.40
CA CYS A 38 -8.03 5.88 19.86
C CYS A 38 -6.69 6.35 19.24
N ALA A 39 -6.33 7.62 19.37
CA ALA A 39 -5.14 8.15 18.71
C ALA A 39 -3.83 7.48 19.14
N HIS A 40 -3.74 7.05 20.41
CA HIS A 40 -2.59 6.35 20.97
C HIS A 40 -2.42 4.91 20.46
N GLU A 41 -3.47 4.31 19.94
CA GLU A 41 -3.45 2.94 19.41
C GLU A 41 -2.80 2.88 18.02
N TYR A 42 -2.77 4.00 17.32
CA TYR A 42 -2.34 4.08 15.94
C TYR A 42 -1.05 4.89 15.79
N ARG A 43 -0.31 4.58 14.73
CA ARG A 43 0.74 5.47 14.27
C ARG A 43 0.11 6.75 13.71
N PRO A 44 0.76 7.92 13.89
CA PRO A 44 0.21 9.20 13.44
C PRO A 44 -0.21 9.23 11.96
N ASP A 45 0.57 8.59 11.08
CA ASP A 45 0.27 8.56 9.64
C ASP A 45 -0.99 7.73 9.33
N TYR A 46 -1.19 6.61 10.05
CA TYR A 46 -2.42 5.82 9.93
C TYR A 46 -3.63 6.57 10.48
N TRP A 47 -3.47 7.27 11.61
CA TRP A 47 -4.52 8.10 12.19
C TRP A 47 -4.95 9.21 11.23
N VAL A 48 -3.98 9.89 10.56
CA VAL A 48 -4.28 10.90 9.53
C VAL A 48 -5.06 10.29 8.36
N ARG A 49 -4.69 9.09 7.92
CA ARG A 49 -5.42 8.36 6.87
C ARG A 49 -6.85 8.03 7.32
N LEU A 50 -7.02 7.55 8.54
CA LEU A 50 -8.33 7.24 9.13
C LEU A 50 -9.20 8.49 9.24
N ARG A 51 -8.65 9.61 9.72
CA ARG A 51 -9.29 10.91 9.75
C ARG A 51 -9.78 11.34 8.36
N GLY A 52 -8.92 11.21 7.36
CA GLY A 52 -9.26 11.51 5.96
C GLY A 52 -10.39 10.62 5.42
N ALA A 53 -10.40 9.34 5.77
CA ALA A 53 -11.45 8.41 5.37
C ALA A 53 -12.81 8.76 6.00
N LEU A 54 -12.81 9.12 7.29
CA LEU A 54 -14.02 9.56 8.00
C LEU A 54 -14.55 10.89 7.45
N ALA A 55 -13.66 11.86 7.17
CA ALA A 55 -14.06 13.12 6.55
C ALA A 55 -14.67 12.90 5.16
N TYR A 56 -14.05 12.03 4.34
CA TYR A 56 -14.59 11.67 3.04
C TYR A 56 -15.99 11.02 3.13
N ASP A 57 -16.19 10.10 4.09
CA ASP A 57 -17.48 9.44 4.26
C ASP A 57 -18.56 10.40 4.73
N GLN A 58 -18.25 11.32 5.65
CA GLN A 58 -19.18 12.35 6.10
C GLN A 58 -19.55 13.29 4.95
N GLU A 59 -18.60 13.72 4.14
CA GLU A 59 -18.87 14.55 2.98
C GLU A 59 -19.76 13.86 1.94
N ARG A 60 -19.47 12.59 1.65
CA ARG A 60 -20.29 11.77 0.74
C ARG A 60 -21.73 11.62 1.22
N ARG A 61 -21.96 11.64 2.52
CA ARG A 61 -23.30 11.58 3.15
C ARG A 61 -24.00 12.94 3.22
N GLY A 62 -23.36 14.02 2.76
CA GLY A 62 -23.89 15.38 2.81
C GLY A 62 -23.62 16.14 4.11
N TYR A 63 -22.82 15.57 5.03
CA TYR A 63 -22.50 16.19 6.32
C TYR A 63 -21.21 17.05 6.21
N HIS A 64 -21.26 18.14 5.46
CA HIS A 64 -20.09 18.97 5.11
C HIS A 64 -19.41 19.57 6.34
N GLU A 65 -20.17 20.10 7.30
CA GLU A 65 -19.58 20.64 8.55
C GLU A 65 -18.84 19.56 9.36
N ALA A 66 -19.39 18.34 9.41
CA ALA A 66 -18.72 17.22 10.09
C ALA A 66 -17.41 16.84 9.38
N ALA A 67 -17.41 16.82 8.07
CA ALA A 67 -16.23 16.57 7.26
C ALA A 67 -15.13 17.62 7.51
N GLU A 68 -15.51 18.92 7.55
CA GLU A 68 -14.57 19.99 7.85
C GLU A 68 -14.01 19.89 9.27
N ARG A 69 -14.83 19.65 10.27
CA ARG A 69 -14.35 19.43 11.65
C ARG A 69 -13.33 18.28 11.72
N LEU A 70 -13.60 17.18 11.03
CA LEU A 70 -12.66 16.05 10.96
C LEU A 70 -11.35 16.44 10.25
N ARG A 71 -11.38 17.19 9.16
CA ARG A 71 -10.18 17.65 8.44
C ARG A 71 -9.27 18.50 9.33
N HIS A 72 -9.85 19.31 10.20
CA HIS A 72 -9.11 20.20 11.10
C HIS A 72 -8.75 19.55 12.45
N LEU A 73 -9.28 18.35 12.75
CA LEU A 73 -8.97 17.68 14.01
C LEU A 73 -7.47 17.35 14.07
N LYS A 74 -6.83 17.84 15.12
CA LYS A 74 -5.40 17.57 15.38
C LYS A 74 -5.23 16.21 16.05
N ASN A 75 -4.12 15.56 15.78
CA ASN A 75 -3.80 14.29 16.44
C ASN A 75 -3.37 14.56 17.90
N PRO A 76 -4.12 14.08 18.91
CA PRO A 76 -3.82 14.38 20.32
C PRO A 76 -2.44 13.89 20.78
N VAL A 77 -1.94 12.81 20.20
CA VAL A 77 -0.61 12.26 20.53
C VAL A 77 0.48 13.23 20.10
N ARG A 78 0.37 13.82 18.89
CA ARG A 78 1.32 14.83 18.41
C ARG A 78 1.17 16.16 19.14
N GLU A 79 -0.07 16.59 19.38
CA GLU A 79 -0.35 17.87 20.02
C GLU A 79 0.17 17.93 21.47
N LYS A 80 0.03 16.82 22.20
CA LYS A 80 0.49 16.69 23.58
C LYS A 80 1.93 16.19 23.74
N GLY A 81 2.66 15.97 22.65
CA GLY A 81 4.03 15.45 22.69
C GLY A 81 4.14 14.05 23.31
N LEU A 82 3.06 13.24 23.23
CA LEU A 82 3.05 11.90 23.80
C LEU A 82 3.89 10.92 22.97
N PRO A 83 4.37 9.82 23.59
CA PRO A 83 5.14 8.80 22.88
C PRO A 83 4.40 8.27 21.64
N ILE A 84 5.06 8.32 20.49
CA ILE A 84 4.52 7.85 19.22
C ILE A 84 4.77 6.35 19.11
N LYS A 85 3.72 5.60 18.73
CA LYS A 85 3.87 4.18 18.39
C LYS A 85 4.98 3.97 17.36
N PRO A 86 6.04 3.19 17.66
CA PRO A 86 7.19 3.06 16.80
C PRO A 86 6.81 2.43 15.46
N LYS A 87 7.61 2.74 14.45
CA LYS A 87 7.46 2.11 13.15
C LYS A 87 7.94 0.64 13.26
N GLN A 88 7.08 -0.27 12.85
CA GLN A 88 7.48 -1.68 12.76
C GLN A 88 8.68 -1.80 11.82
N PRO A 89 9.77 -2.46 12.24
CA PRO A 89 10.91 -2.71 11.37
C PRO A 89 10.44 -3.39 10.08
N ARG A 90 10.90 -2.90 8.95
CA ARG A 90 10.67 -3.62 7.69
C ARG A 90 11.73 -4.69 7.57
N VAL A 91 11.31 -5.90 7.27
CA VAL A 91 12.21 -6.93 6.78
C VAL A 91 12.75 -6.43 5.44
N LYS A 92 14.07 -6.24 5.35
CA LYS A 92 14.73 -5.71 4.15
C LYS A 92 15.14 -6.80 3.19
N THR A 93 15.36 -7.97 3.69
CA THR A 93 15.81 -9.14 2.93
C THR A 93 15.06 -10.37 3.43
N ILE A 94 14.72 -11.27 2.52
CA ILE A 94 14.28 -12.62 2.88
C ILE A 94 15.51 -13.43 3.28
N SER A 95 15.42 -14.26 4.31
CA SER A 95 16.50 -15.17 4.66
C SER A 95 16.59 -16.30 3.62
N ASP A 96 17.81 -16.85 3.41
CA ASP A 96 18.00 -17.93 2.44
C ASP A 96 17.08 -19.12 2.74
N GLY A 97 16.91 -19.48 4.01
CA GLY A 97 16.02 -20.57 4.41
C GLY A 97 14.53 -20.27 4.17
N ASP A 98 14.07 -19.04 4.29
CA ASP A 98 12.69 -18.66 3.97
C ASP A 98 12.48 -18.58 2.46
N GLU A 99 13.50 -18.13 1.73
CA GLU A 99 13.49 -18.14 0.26
C GLU A 99 13.38 -19.55 -0.29
N GLU A 100 14.16 -20.47 0.22
CA GLU A 100 14.11 -21.87 -0.18
C GLU A 100 12.72 -22.47 0.08
N LYS A 101 12.15 -22.25 1.27
CA LYS A 101 10.79 -22.70 1.58
C LYS A 101 9.74 -22.11 0.64
N LEU A 102 9.88 -20.82 0.27
CA LEU A 102 9.00 -20.17 -0.69
C LEU A 102 9.08 -20.85 -2.05
N ILE A 103 10.30 -21.05 -2.57
CA ILE A 103 10.53 -21.67 -3.88
C ILE A 103 9.98 -23.11 -3.89
N GLN A 104 10.31 -23.91 -2.87
CA GLN A 104 9.81 -25.27 -2.75
C GLN A 104 8.28 -25.32 -2.65
N GLY A 105 7.68 -24.39 -1.92
CA GLY A 105 6.23 -24.25 -1.83
C GLY A 105 5.57 -23.95 -3.18
N LEU A 106 6.15 -23.04 -3.96
CA LEU A 106 5.65 -22.68 -5.29
C LEU A 106 5.82 -23.82 -6.30
N LEU A 107 6.95 -24.53 -6.27
CA LEU A 107 7.18 -25.71 -7.12
C LEU A 107 6.17 -26.82 -6.79
N LYS A 108 5.92 -27.08 -5.50
CA LYS A 108 4.95 -28.09 -5.07
C LYS A 108 3.51 -27.73 -5.46
N ALA A 109 3.19 -26.43 -5.50
CA ALA A 109 1.88 -25.92 -5.90
C ALA A 109 1.73 -25.81 -7.43
N ASP A 110 2.79 -26.07 -8.19
CA ASP A 110 2.87 -25.87 -9.65
C ASP A 110 2.47 -24.45 -10.09
N ASP A 111 2.84 -23.45 -9.27
CA ASP A 111 2.49 -22.05 -9.51
C ASP A 111 3.62 -21.33 -10.28
N ALA A 112 3.76 -21.71 -11.54
CA ALA A 112 4.79 -21.14 -12.42
C ALA A 112 4.68 -19.63 -12.60
N PRO A 113 3.50 -19.00 -12.71
CA PRO A 113 3.37 -17.54 -12.79
C PRO A 113 3.94 -16.82 -11.56
N VAL A 114 3.62 -17.26 -10.36
CA VAL A 114 4.12 -16.61 -9.13
C VAL A 114 5.61 -16.85 -8.96
N LEU A 115 6.11 -18.02 -9.32
CA LEU A 115 7.55 -18.32 -9.32
C LEU A 115 8.31 -17.41 -10.29
N ALA A 116 7.81 -17.23 -11.51
CA ALA A 116 8.37 -16.32 -12.51
C ALA A 116 8.35 -14.86 -12.02
N ALA A 117 7.23 -14.41 -11.45
CA ALA A 117 7.11 -13.08 -10.86
C ALA A 117 8.12 -12.85 -9.72
N TYR A 118 8.33 -13.86 -8.88
CA TYR A 118 9.33 -13.82 -7.82
C TYR A 118 10.74 -13.63 -8.37
N TYR A 119 11.17 -14.43 -9.34
CA TYR A 119 12.51 -14.31 -9.95
C TYR A 119 12.69 -12.97 -10.66
N ILE A 120 11.71 -12.51 -11.42
CA ILE A 120 11.76 -11.19 -12.05
C ILE A 120 11.93 -10.11 -11.02
N ALA A 121 11.14 -10.12 -9.93
CA ALA A 121 11.26 -9.13 -8.86
C ALA A 121 12.64 -9.18 -8.18
N LYS A 122 13.14 -10.38 -7.87
CA LYS A 122 14.43 -10.59 -7.21
C LYS A 122 15.58 -10.08 -8.07
N LEU A 123 15.59 -10.40 -9.36
CA LEU A 123 16.69 -10.09 -10.26
C LEU A 123 16.69 -8.63 -10.74
N THR A 124 15.53 -7.99 -10.81
CA THR A 124 15.38 -6.67 -11.45
C THR A 124 14.89 -5.56 -10.53
N GLY A 125 14.38 -5.92 -9.36
CA GLY A 125 13.78 -4.95 -8.43
C GLY A 125 12.49 -4.30 -8.93
N VAL A 126 11.84 -4.84 -9.97
CA VAL A 126 10.55 -4.34 -10.46
C VAL A 126 9.44 -4.61 -9.46
N ARG A 127 8.45 -3.71 -9.43
CA ARG A 127 7.27 -3.87 -8.57
C ARG A 127 6.26 -4.81 -9.23
N PRO A 128 5.44 -5.54 -8.45
CA PRO A 128 4.41 -6.41 -9.01
C PRO A 128 3.49 -5.72 -10.02
N ALA A 129 3.11 -4.46 -9.80
CA ALA A 129 2.27 -3.70 -10.72
C ALA A 129 2.98 -3.27 -12.01
N GLU A 130 4.29 -3.36 -12.08
CA GLU A 130 5.11 -3.04 -13.27
C GLU A 130 5.34 -4.28 -14.15
N MET A 131 5.16 -5.48 -13.60
CA MET A 131 5.47 -6.74 -14.30
C MET A 131 4.64 -6.95 -15.57
N TRP A 132 3.39 -6.49 -15.59
CA TRP A 132 2.50 -6.59 -16.74
C TRP A 132 2.93 -5.77 -17.96
N ASN A 133 3.86 -4.83 -17.78
CA ASN A 133 4.32 -3.91 -18.81
C ASN A 133 5.83 -4.00 -19.05
N LEU A 134 6.43 -5.17 -18.76
CA LEU A 134 7.83 -5.43 -19.03
C LEU A 134 8.04 -5.78 -20.50
N ARG A 135 9.11 -5.26 -21.10
CA ARG A 135 9.52 -5.57 -22.48
C ARG A 135 11.03 -5.75 -22.54
N ILE A 136 11.47 -6.73 -23.31
CA ILE A 136 12.89 -6.91 -23.64
C ILE A 136 13.20 -6.10 -24.89
N GLN A 137 14.26 -5.29 -24.82
CA GLN A 137 14.78 -4.52 -25.96
C GLN A 137 16.30 -4.63 -25.98
N GLY A 138 16.82 -5.50 -26.85
CA GLY A 138 18.24 -5.83 -26.88
C GLY A 138 18.71 -6.47 -25.56
N ASP A 139 19.69 -5.85 -24.91
CA ASP A 139 20.26 -6.24 -23.63
C ASP A 139 19.56 -5.60 -22.41
N ARG A 140 18.42 -4.97 -22.62
CA ARG A 140 17.72 -4.18 -21.60
C ARG A 140 16.32 -4.68 -21.35
N LEU A 141 15.89 -4.54 -20.11
CA LEU A 141 14.49 -4.69 -19.68
C LEU A 141 13.88 -3.29 -19.57
N VAL A 142 12.92 -2.98 -20.42
CA VAL A 142 12.16 -1.73 -20.38
C VAL A 142 11.00 -1.91 -19.40
N VAL A 143 10.93 -1.02 -18.40
CA VAL A 143 9.93 -1.03 -17.34
C VAL A 143 9.06 0.21 -17.45
N THR A 144 7.78 0.04 -17.67
CA THR A 144 6.82 1.13 -17.60
C THR A 144 6.38 1.33 -16.16
N GLY A 145 6.61 2.51 -15.61
CA GLY A 145 6.30 2.82 -14.21
C GLY A 145 4.81 2.80 -13.91
N ALA A 146 4.37 1.87 -13.06
CA ALA A 146 2.95 1.70 -12.73
C ALA A 146 2.39 2.80 -11.81
N LYS A 147 3.24 3.51 -11.08
CA LYS A 147 2.84 4.57 -10.16
C LYS A 147 3.82 5.74 -10.23
N LYS A 148 3.46 6.75 -10.98
CA LYS A 148 4.21 8.01 -11.06
C LYS A 148 3.79 8.95 -9.93
N SER A 149 4.74 9.54 -9.23
CA SER A 149 4.50 10.53 -8.17
C SER A 149 5.58 11.63 -8.21
N HIS A 150 5.32 12.76 -7.51
CA HIS A 150 6.22 13.91 -7.49
C HIS A 150 6.55 14.43 -8.90
N GLY A 151 5.53 14.67 -9.74
CA GLY A 151 5.73 15.17 -11.10
C GLY A 151 6.45 14.18 -12.03
N GLY A 152 6.37 12.87 -11.75
CA GLY A 152 7.04 11.83 -12.55
C GLY A 152 8.44 11.44 -12.05
N GLN A 153 9.00 12.14 -11.06
CA GLN A 153 10.34 11.85 -10.54
C GLN A 153 10.45 10.48 -9.84
N ARG A 154 9.34 9.95 -9.31
CA ARG A 154 9.30 8.62 -8.69
C ARG A 154 8.38 7.70 -9.48
N GLY A 155 8.89 6.51 -9.78
CA GLY A 155 8.15 5.51 -10.56
C GLY A 155 8.07 5.85 -12.04
N ALA A 156 9.02 6.62 -12.56
CA ALA A 156 9.19 6.88 -14.00
C ALA A 156 9.48 5.58 -14.76
N ASP A 157 9.26 5.64 -16.05
CA ASP A 157 9.71 4.60 -16.97
C ASP A 157 11.24 4.51 -16.90
N ARG A 158 11.79 3.32 -16.96
CA ARG A 158 13.23 3.09 -16.82
C ARG A 158 13.66 1.87 -17.60
N GLU A 159 14.92 1.86 -17.94
CA GLU A 159 15.59 0.70 -18.51
C GLU A 159 16.52 0.09 -17.47
N ILE A 160 16.55 -1.23 -17.41
CA ILE A 160 17.44 -2.00 -16.55
C ILE A 160 18.36 -2.81 -17.45
N VAL A 161 19.65 -2.56 -17.35
CA VAL A 161 20.66 -3.43 -17.99
C VAL A 161 20.76 -4.71 -17.16
N ILE A 162 20.60 -5.84 -17.80
CA ILE A 162 20.59 -7.14 -17.15
C ILE A 162 21.80 -7.92 -17.62
N ASP A 163 22.42 -8.64 -16.69
CA ASP A 163 23.49 -9.59 -17.02
C ASP A 163 23.05 -10.54 -18.14
N PRO A 164 23.89 -10.78 -19.18
CA PRO A 164 23.53 -11.65 -20.30
C PRO A 164 23.04 -13.04 -19.90
N ALA A 165 23.62 -13.63 -18.84
CA ALA A 165 23.21 -14.93 -18.34
C ALA A 165 21.77 -14.88 -17.77
N ILE A 166 21.40 -13.81 -17.06
CA ILE A 166 20.04 -13.58 -16.56
C ILE A 166 19.10 -13.25 -17.72
N MET A 167 19.54 -12.45 -18.68
CA MET A 167 18.75 -12.08 -19.84
C MET A 167 18.31 -13.30 -20.66
N SER A 168 19.13 -14.33 -20.76
CA SER A 168 18.78 -15.57 -21.46
C SER A 168 17.55 -16.28 -20.88
N MET A 169 17.28 -16.11 -19.58
CA MET A 169 16.14 -16.71 -18.88
C MET A 169 14.88 -15.81 -18.89
N MET A 170 15.03 -14.49 -19.12
CA MET A 170 13.93 -13.52 -19.05
C MET A 170 12.76 -13.85 -19.99
N PRO A 171 12.96 -14.27 -21.26
CA PRO A 171 11.85 -14.64 -22.15
C PRO A 171 10.99 -15.77 -21.58
N THR A 172 11.60 -16.72 -20.88
CA THR A 172 10.88 -17.83 -20.23
C THR A 172 10.05 -17.32 -19.07
N TYR A 173 10.61 -16.48 -18.19
CA TYR A 173 9.87 -15.90 -17.08
C TYR A 173 8.73 -14.97 -17.55
N LEU A 174 8.96 -14.13 -18.56
CA LEU A 174 7.92 -13.25 -19.10
C LEU A 174 6.78 -14.01 -19.78
N ARG A 175 7.04 -15.20 -20.34
CA ARG A 175 5.97 -16.05 -20.90
C ARG A 175 5.16 -16.78 -19.82
N ALA A 176 5.73 -16.99 -18.65
CA ALA A 176 5.08 -17.67 -17.54
C ALA A 176 4.20 -16.72 -16.69
N LEU A 177 4.39 -15.38 -16.83
CA LEU A 177 3.54 -14.36 -16.20
C LEU A 177 2.16 -14.29 -16.90
#